data_623b5a32e6a4f659d50d330c5f0a3cf9
#
_entry.id   623b5a32e6a4f659d50d330c5f0a3cf9
#
_cell.length_a   1.000
_cell.length_b   1.000
_cell.length_c   1.000
_cell.angle_alpha   90.00
_cell.angle_beta   90.00
_cell.angle_gamma   90.00
#
_symmetry.space_group_name_H-M   'P 1'
#
loop_
_entity.id
_entity.type
_entity.pdbx_description
1 polymer ?
#
loop_
_entity_poly.entity_id
_entity_poly.type
_entity_poly.pdbx_seq_one_letter_code
_entity_poly.pdbx_strand_id
1 'polypeptide(L)'
;MRFFPKSIAVVCVLSLLITLVAPLNGIVQAASARPDKSSVGMVMSTQKIANDIGMQVLKEGGNAIDAAVAVGYALAVVHPVAGNIGGGGFAVIHTAVGENVTLDFREVAPGKATWDMYLDKDGNVIPNASVEGYLAAGVPGTVAGLSAMLNRYGSKNLATLIQPAINYAENGFNVTARQAETFNEYAPRLKKFASSKQYFLKSDGSNYKEGEVFVQKDLAKTLRLIAQKGPDAFYKGEIAELIAKDMSANGGIITKEDLAKYKPIWREPVKGTYRGYDIISMSPPSSGGTHIIQILNVLEGFDLKSMGYGSSQAVHVLAEAMRYAYADRSEFMGDPDYIKIPLKGLISKDYAAEIRSKIDLNKATPSTDVKPGQPAMHEGTNTTHYSIVDKWGNAVSITYTINDYYGSGAAVKGAGFLLNNEMDDFSIKPGVANIYGLVGGDANAIEPYKRPLSSMSPTIILKEGKLFMVVGSPGGSRIITTVQQVISNVIDYDMNIREAVDAPRVHMQWQPDELRIEKNGLVKDVVNNLTVMGYKVVTRGNMGDVNAILIDPSSGIMYGSGDPRNEF
;
A
#
# COMPACT_ATOMS: atom_id res chain seq x y z
N MET A 1 86.49 29.32 20.55
CA MET A 1 85.27 30.07 20.88
C MET A 1 84.55 30.37 19.61
N ARG A 2 83.44 29.67 19.28
CA ARG A 2 82.47 30.05 18.22
C ARG A 2 81.08 29.82 18.76
N PHE A 3 80.36 30.89 18.93
CA PHE A 3 78.95 30.91 19.33
C PHE A 3 78.10 30.42 18.17
N PHE A 4 77.23 29.44 18.41
CA PHE A 4 76.08 29.12 17.53
C PHE A 4 74.81 29.72 18.13
N PRO A 5 73.95 30.41 17.34
CA PRO A 5 72.77 31.06 17.87
C PRO A 5 71.65 30.07 18.11
N LYS A 6 71.03 30.13 19.31
CA LYS A 6 69.92 29.32 19.80
C LYS A 6 68.55 29.68 19.18
N SER A 7 68.45 30.28 18.00
CA SER A 7 67.25 30.90 17.48
C SER A 7 66.49 30.07 16.41
N ILE A 8 67.02 28.88 16.01
CA ILE A 8 66.37 28.10 14.92
C ILE A 8 65.52 26.92 15.46
N ALA A 9 65.65 26.55 16.72
CA ALA A 9 64.91 25.42 17.30
C ALA A 9 63.45 25.74 17.73
N VAL A 10 63.11 27.02 17.88
CA VAL A 10 61.76 27.43 18.36
C VAL A 10 60.76 27.61 17.21
N VAL A 11 61.22 27.88 15.99
CA VAL A 11 60.32 28.10 14.82
C VAL A 11 59.81 26.76 14.23
N CYS A 12 60.58 25.67 14.34
CA CYS A 12 60.17 24.36 13.84
C CYS A 12 59.16 23.64 14.76
N VAL A 13 59.09 23.96 16.05
CA VAL A 13 58.11 23.33 16.98
C VAL A 13 56.75 24.03 16.91
N LEU A 14 56.69 25.32 16.57
CA LEU A 14 55.41 26.03 16.38
C LEU A 14 54.72 25.69 15.04
N SER A 15 55.47 25.33 14.01
CA SER A 15 54.89 24.91 12.71
C SER A 15 54.35 23.47 12.70
N LEU A 16 54.76 22.62 13.65
CA LEU A 16 54.22 21.25 13.78
C LEU A 16 52.96 21.16 14.64
N LEU A 17 52.62 22.20 15.39
CA LEU A 17 51.42 22.25 16.26
C LEU A 17 50.18 22.87 15.57
N ILE A 18 50.34 23.47 14.38
CA ILE A 18 49.23 24.08 13.64
C ILE A 18 48.58 23.12 12.63
N THR A 19 49.24 21.97 12.33
CA THR A 19 48.71 20.97 11.39
C THR A 19 47.93 19.82 12.04
N LEU A 20 47.62 19.88 13.34
CA LEU A 20 46.91 18.81 14.08
C LEU A 20 45.55 19.24 14.65
N VAL A 21 45.02 20.36 14.21
CA VAL A 21 43.61 20.75 14.46
C VAL A 21 42.91 20.91 13.13
N ALA A 22 42.91 19.88 12.29
CA ALA A 22 41.77 19.66 11.41
C ALA A 22 40.63 19.30 12.35
N PRO A 23 39.47 19.98 12.27
CA PRO A 23 38.29 19.52 13.00
C PRO A 23 38.00 18.11 12.47
N LEU A 24 38.23 17.11 13.29
CA LEU A 24 37.56 15.83 13.17
C LEU A 24 36.07 16.08 13.38
N ASN A 25 35.42 16.74 12.40
CA ASN A 25 34.00 16.65 12.21
C ASN A 25 33.70 15.25 11.68
N GLY A 26 34.17 14.23 12.36
CA GLY A 26 33.54 12.95 12.35
C GLY A 26 32.19 13.16 13.02
N ILE A 27 31.16 13.40 12.21
CA ILE A 27 29.79 13.22 12.66
C ILE A 27 29.76 11.81 13.23
N VAL A 28 29.71 11.70 14.55
CA VAL A 28 29.42 10.43 15.23
C VAL A 28 27.95 10.18 14.90
N GLN A 29 27.74 9.55 13.74
CA GLN A 29 26.42 9.09 13.36
C GLN A 29 26.07 7.93 14.28
N ALA A 30 24.96 8.05 15.01
CA ALA A 30 24.44 6.92 15.77
C ALA A 30 24.33 5.70 14.83
N ALA A 31 24.54 4.50 15.37
CA ALA A 31 24.37 3.28 14.58
C ALA A 31 22.95 3.24 14.02
N SER A 32 22.81 3.29 12.69
CA SER A 32 21.53 3.21 12.00
C SER A 32 21.42 1.91 11.20
N ALA A 33 20.21 1.41 11.05
CA ALA A 33 19.93 0.26 10.21
C ALA A 33 20.26 0.59 8.74
N ARG A 34 20.94 -0.33 8.04
CA ARG A 34 21.37 -0.12 6.66
C ARG A 34 20.35 -0.68 5.69
N PRO A 35 19.95 0.07 4.65
CA PRO A 35 19.11 -0.44 3.58
C PRO A 35 19.86 -1.41 2.66
N ASP A 36 19.13 -2.24 1.92
CA ASP A 36 19.66 -2.99 0.80
C ASP A 36 20.17 -2.05 -0.30
N LYS A 37 21.16 -2.46 -1.08
CA LYS A 37 21.81 -1.60 -2.08
C LYS A 37 21.96 -2.31 -3.42
N SER A 38 21.64 -1.61 -4.51
CA SER A 38 21.81 -2.10 -5.89
C SER A 38 22.09 -0.96 -6.87
N SER A 39 22.80 -1.27 -7.96
CA SER A 39 23.01 -0.37 -9.10
C SER A 39 22.42 -0.91 -10.42
N VAL A 40 21.83 -2.11 -10.40
CA VAL A 40 21.34 -2.80 -11.61
C VAL A 40 19.81 -2.95 -11.67
N GLY A 41 19.13 -2.50 -10.65
CA GLY A 41 17.70 -2.58 -10.46
C GLY A 41 17.37 -3.03 -9.03
N MET A 42 16.13 -2.81 -8.59
CA MET A 42 15.68 -3.18 -7.25
C MET A 42 14.22 -3.58 -7.25
N VAL A 43 13.90 -4.61 -6.48
CA VAL A 43 12.55 -5.13 -6.27
C VAL A 43 12.33 -5.26 -4.77
N MET A 44 11.30 -4.61 -4.26
CA MET A 44 10.90 -4.67 -2.85
C MET A 44 9.44 -5.10 -2.75
N SER A 45 9.19 -6.23 -2.10
CA SER A 45 7.86 -6.74 -1.76
C SER A 45 7.93 -7.51 -0.44
N THR A 46 6.80 -7.87 0.11
CA THR A 46 6.67 -8.63 1.36
C THR A 46 7.29 -10.04 1.28
N GLN A 47 7.50 -10.60 0.07
CA GLN A 47 7.96 -11.99 -0.12
C GLN A 47 9.29 -12.06 -0.82
N LYS A 48 10.29 -12.65 -0.15
CA LYS A 48 11.63 -12.86 -0.74
C LYS A 48 11.58 -13.62 -2.08
N ILE A 49 10.76 -14.65 -2.20
CA ILE A 49 10.61 -15.42 -3.45
C ILE A 49 10.16 -14.52 -4.60
N ALA A 50 9.20 -13.62 -4.36
CA ALA A 50 8.73 -12.68 -5.36
C ALA A 50 9.80 -11.64 -5.73
N ASN A 51 10.58 -11.17 -4.74
CA ASN A 51 11.72 -10.27 -4.97
C ASN A 51 12.79 -10.95 -5.84
N ASP A 52 13.14 -12.20 -5.55
CA ASP A 52 14.12 -12.98 -6.32
C ASP A 52 13.67 -13.18 -7.77
N ILE A 53 12.38 -13.49 -8.00
CA ILE A 53 11.79 -13.61 -9.34
C ILE A 53 11.86 -12.29 -10.10
N GLY A 54 11.45 -11.18 -9.49
CA GLY A 54 11.52 -9.86 -10.12
C GLY A 54 12.95 -9.44 -10.44
N MET A 55 13.89 -9.67 -9.52
CA MET A 55 15.32 -9.41 -9.76
C MET A 55 15.92 -10.27 -10.87
N GLN A 56 15.47 -11.53 -11.00
CA GLN A 56 15.89 -12.38 -12.13
C GLN A 56 15.40 -11.82 -13.46
N VAL A 57 14.14 -11.36 -13.55
CA VAL A 57 13.61 -10.70 -14.76
C VAL A 57 14.45 -9.47 -15.14
N LEU A 58 14.81 -8.62 -14.17
CA LEU A 58 15.66 -7.44 -14.41
C LEU A 58 17.06 -7.84 -14.90
N LYS A 59 17.68 -8.87 -14.30
CA LYS A 59 19.00 -9.40 -14.71
C LYS A 59 18.99 -9.98 -16.13
N GLU A 60 17.88 -10.59 -16.54
CA GLU A 60 17.68 -11.15 -17.88
C GLU A 60 17.27 -10.10 -18.92
N GLY A 61 17.36 -8.81 -18.56
CA GLY A 61 17.10 -7.69 -19.47
C GLY A 61 15.64 -7.33 -19.65
N GLY A 62 14.75 -7.80 -18.76
CA GLY A 62 13.40 -7.26 -18.62
C GLY A 62 13.42 -5.88 -17.95
N ASN A 63 12.42 -5.06 -18.23
CA ASN A 63 12.26 -3.75 -17.61
C ASN A 63 11.45 -3.84 -16.30
N ALA A 64 11.25 -2.70 -15.61
CA ALA A 64 10.51 -2.65 -14.35
C ALA A 64 9.06 -3.16 -14.48
N ILE A 65 8.42 -2.99 -15.64
CA ILE A 65 7.06 -3.44 -15.90
C ILE A 65 7.03 -4.97 -16.05
N ASP A 66 7.99 -5.56 -16.78
CA ASP A 66 8.11 -7.01 -16.89
C ASP A 66 8.29 -7.64 -15.50
N ALA A 67 9.20 -7.07 -14.69
CA ALA A 67 9.42 -7.52 -13.32
C ALA A 67 8.14 -7.36 -12.46
N ALA A 68 7.40 -6.26 -12.61
CA ALA A 68 6.16 -6.04 -11.86
C ALA A 68 5.08 -7.09 -12.19
N VAL A 69 4.96 -7.48 -13.44
CA VAL A 69 4.02 -8.54 -13.86
C VAL A 69 4.44 -9.89 -13.26
N ALA A 70 5.72 -10.24 -13.33
CA ALA A 70 6.22 -11.50 -12.75
C ALA A 70 6.03 -11.54 -11.22
N VAL A 71 6.33 -10.44 -10.52
CA VAL A 71 6.14 -10.29 -9.06
C VAL A 71 4.65 -10.40 -8.70
N GLY A 72 3.76 -9.74 -9.45
CA GLY A 72 2.32 -9.79 -9.19
C GLY A 72 1.76 -11.23 -9.25
N TYR A 73 2.13 -12.01 -10.28
CA TYR A 73 1.75 -13.42 -10.36
C TYR A 73 2.48 -14.31 -9.33
N ALA A 74 3.73 -14.00 -8.99
CA ALA A 74 4.44 -14.72 -7.94
C ALA A 74 3.77 -14.53 -6.57
N LEU A 75 3.43 -13.29 -6.20
CA LEU A 75 2.72 -12.98 -4.95
C LEU A 75 1.35 -13.67 -4.88
N ALA A 76 0.64 -13.81 -6.00
CA ALA A 76 -0.63 -14.56 -6.03
C ALA A 76 -0.48 -16.03 -5.60
N VAL A 77 0.73 -16.58 -5.69
CA VAL A 77 1.07 -17.94 -5.27
C VAL A 77 1.68 -17.98 -3.88
N VAL A 78 2.74 -17.18 -3.66
CA VAL A 78 3.58 -17.27 -2.45
C VAL A 78 3.10 -16.37 -1.31
N HIS A 79 2.07 -15.57 -1.53
CA HIS A 79 1.48 -14.67 -0.52
C HIS A 79 -0.07 -14.74 -0.54
N PRO A 80 -0.67 -15.91 -0.37
CA PRO A 80 -2.11 -16.13 -0.58
C PRO A 80 -3.02 -15.32 0.36
N VAL A 81 -2.45 -14.73 1.40
CA VAL A 81 -3.17 -13.88 2.35
C VAL A 81 -3.66 -12.57 1.71
N ALA A 82 -2.97 -12.05 0.67
CA ALA A 82 -3.29 -10.79 0.01
C ALA A 82 -2.87 -10.73 -1.48
N GLY A 83 -1.79 -11.40 -1.87
CA GLY A 83 -1.39 -11.59 -3.27
C GLY A 83 -2.44 -12.38 -4.02
N ASN A 84 -2.81 -11.97 -5.26
CA ASN A 84 -4.03 -12.48 -5.84
C ASN A 84 -4.09 -12.41 -7.37
N ILE A 85 -5.04 -13.19 -7.93
CA ILE A 85 -5.62 -13.01 -9.26
C ILE A 85 -7.15 -12.81 -9.19
N GLY A 86 -7.74 -12.95 -8.00
CA GLY A 86 -9.18 -12.80 -7.75
C GLY A 86 -9.57 -11.47 -7.12
N GLY A 87 -8.67 -10.50 -7.11
CA GLY A 87 -8.86 -9.15 -6.60
C GLY A 87 -8.53 -8.07 -7.64
N GLY A 88 -8.06 -6.92 -7.16
CA GLY A 88 -7.71 -5.79 -8.00
C GLY A 88 -6.73 -4.82 -7.32
N GLY A 89 -6.52 -3.66 -7.92
CA GLY A 89 -5.58 -2.68 -7.37
C GLY A 89 -5.25 -1.51 -8.28
N PHE A 90 -4.10 -0.90 -8.00
CA PHE A 90 -3.61 0.28 -8.70
C PHE A 90 -2.11 0.22 -8.93
N ALA A 91 -1.68 0.79 -10.06
CA ALA A 91 -0.28 1.00 -10.37
C ALA A 91 0.00 2.48 -10.67
N VAL A 92 1.13 2.99 -10.18
CA VAL A 92 1.75 4.23 -10.63
C VAL A 92 3.03 3.86 -11.36
N ILE A 93 3.20 4.36 -12.57
CA ILE A 93 4.32 4.05 -13.47
C ILE A 93 5.02 5.34 -13.84
N HIS A 94 6.33 5.35 -13.69
CA HIS A 94 7.24 6.36 -14.23
C HIS A 94 8.13 5.69 -15.26
N THR A 95 8.17 6.22 -16.46
CA THR A 95 9.04 5.68 -17.53
C THR A 95 10.36 6.42 -17.63
N ALA A 96 11.40 5.77 -18.12
CA ALA A 96 12.71 6.37 -18.35
C ALA A 96 12.69 7.62 -19.25
N VAL A 97 11.61 7.82 -20.03
CA VAL A 97 11.40 9.01 -20.86
C VAL A 97 10.58 10.10 -20.16
N GLY A 98 10.26 9.92 -18.88
CA GLY A 98 9.61 10.92 -18.03
C GLY A 98 8.06 10.91 -18.08
N GLU A 99 7.44 9.91 -18.73
CA GLU A 99 5.98 9.75 -18.67
C GLU A 99 5.57 9.26 -17.27
N ASN A 100 4.53 9.87 -16.71
CA ASN A 100 3.92 9.45 -15.45
C ASN A 100 2.44 9.13 -15.71
N VAL A 101 2.05 7.90 -15.42
CA VAL A 101 0.70 7.39 -15.68
C VAL A 101 0.25 6.48 -14.56
N THR A 102 -1.06 6.37 -14.37
CA THR A 102 -1.66 5.42 -13.42
C THR A 102 -2.57 4.44 -14.12
N LEU A 103 -2.63 3.23 -13.59
CA LEU A 103 -3.56 2.21 -14.03
C LEU A 103 -4.47 1.80 -12.87
N ASP A 104 -5.76 1.97 -13.10
CA ASP A 104 -6.84 1.54 -12.23
C ASP A 104 -7.35 0.17 -12.70
N PHE A 105 -7.01 -0.86 -11.94
CA PHE A 105 -7.56 -2.21 -12.11
C PHE A 105 -8.30 -2.67 -10.85
N ARG A 106 -8.91 -1.68 -10.14
CA ARG A 106 -9.82 -1.90 -9.01
C ARG A 106 -10.98 -2.79 -9.44
N GLU A 107 -11.49 -3.58 -8.54
CA GLU A 107 -12.71 -4.34 -8.71
C GLU A 107 -13.89 -3.43 -9.04
N VAL A 108 -14.89 -3.99 -9.70
CA VAL A 108 -16.17 -3.30 -9.92
C VAL A 108 -17.32 -4.10 -9.30
N ALA A 109 -18.36 -3.41 -8.84
CA ALA A 109 -19.58 -4.06 -8.41
C ALA A 109 -20.19 -4.85 -9.56
N PRO A 110 -20.66 -6.08 -9.34
CA PRO A 110 -21.38 -6.85 -10.36
C PRO A 110 -22.62 -6.13 -10.88
N GLY A 111 -23.03 -6.41 -12.11
CA GLY A 111 -24.18 -5.76 -12.75
C GLY A 111 -25.51 -5.99 -12.04
N LYS A 112 -25.61 -6.99 -11.16
CA LYS A 112 -26.78 -7.25 -10.31
C LYS A 112 -26.70 -6.63 -8.92
N ALA A 113 -25.62 -5.89 -8.60
CA ALA A 113 -25.51 -5.24 -7.31
C ALA A 113 -26.55 -4.13 -7.15
N THR A 114 -27.10 -4.00 -5.94
CA THR A 114 -28.07 -2.96 -5.56
C THR A 114 -27.58 -2.24 -4.31
N TRP A 115 -28.01 -1.00 -4.13
CA TRP A 115 -27.59 -0.16 -3.00
C TRP A 115 -27.93 -0.77 -1.63
N ASP A 116 -28.97 -1.61 -1.58
CA ASP A 116 -29.54 -2.22 -0.36
C ASP A 116 -29.23 -3.72 -0.20
N MET A 117 -28.39 -4.29 -1.08
CA MET A 117 -28.13 -5.74 -1.13
C MET A 117 -27.58 -6.35 0.17
N TYR A 118 -27.07 -5.52 1.08
CA TYR A 118 -26.55 -5.92 2.39
C TYR A 118 -27.43 -5.43 3.55
N LEU A 119 -28.63 -4.95 3.27
CA LEU A 119 -29.62 -4.54 4.28
C LEU A 119 -30.71 -5.60 4.44
N ASP A 120 -31.19 -5.76 5.67
CA ASP A 120 -32.39 -6.55 5.94
C ASP A 120 -33.65 -5.76 5.55
N LYS A 121 -34.81 -6.40 5.68
CA LYS A 121 -36.12 -5.77 5.38
C LYS A 121 -36.44 -4.53 6.24
N ASP A 122 -35.76 -4.37 7.38
CA ASP A 122 -35.94 -3.25 8.30
C ASP A 122 -34.87 -2.18 8.08
N GLY A 123 -33.99 -2.34 7.05
CA GLY A 123 -32.94 -1.42 6.67
C GLY A 123 -31.71 -1.48 7.58
N ASN A 124 -31.52 -2.55 8.36
CA ASN A 124 -30.32 -2.78 9.15
C ASN A 124 -29.27 -3.52 8.34
N VAL A 125 -28.00 -3.24 8.59
CA VAL A 125 -26.88 -3.96 7.96
C VAL A 125 -26.89 -5.43 8.39
N ILE A 126 -26.88 -6.34 7.43
CA ILE A 126 -26.75 -7.78 7.67
C ILE A 126 -25.29 -8.07 8.05
N PRO A 127 -24.99 -8.57 9.27
CA PRO A 127 -23.63 -8.78 9.73
C PRO A 127 -22.83 -9.68 8.78
N ASN A 128 -21.61 -9.25 8.43
CA ASN A 128 -20.64 -9.94 7.56
C ASN A 128 -21.09 -10.23 6.13
N ALA A 129 -22.25 -9.77 5.67
CA ALA A 129 -22.74 -10.07 4.32
C ALA A 129 -21.85 -9.48 3.21
N SER A 130 -21.24 -8.32 3.45
CA SER A 130 -20.23 -7.70 2.57
C SER A 130 -18.81 -8.23 2.76
N VAL A 131 -18.56 -9.03 3.80
CA VAL A 131 -17.20 -9.45 4.22
C VAL A 131 -16.91 -10.91 3.91
N GLU A 132 -17.88 -11.80 4.06
CA GLU A 132 -17.70 -13.25 3.94
C GLU A 132 -18.55 -13.85 2.81
N GLY A 133 -17.94 -14.76 2.05
CA GLY A 133 -18.64 -15.55 1.04
C GLY A 133 -18.73 -14.92 -0.33
N TYR A 134 -19.49 -15.56 -1.20
CA TYR A 134 -19.52 -15.25 -2.63
C TYR A 134 -20.22 -13.92 -2.95
N LEU A 135 -21.15 -13.48 -2.10
CA LEU A 135 -21.85 -12.21 -2.29
C LEU A 135 -20.97 -10.98 -2.02
N ALA A 136 -19.91 -11.15 -1.22
CA ALA A 136 -18.98 -10.08 -0.85
C ALA A 136 -17.99 -9.70 -1.98
N ALA A 137 -17.93 -10.50 -3.06
CA ALA A 137 -16.92 -10.34 -4.11
C ALA A 137 -17.31 -9.32 -5.17
N GLY A 138 -16.40 -8.38 -5.47
CA GLY A 138 -16.40 -7.58 -6.69
C GLY A 138 -15.76 -8.32 -7.86
N VAL A 139 -16.05 -7.88 -9.09
CA VAL A 139 -15.48 -8.43 -10.33
C VAL A 139 -13.97 -8.19 -10.36
N PRO A 140 -13.13 -9.25 -10.43
CA PRO A 140 -11.69 -9.12 -10.30
C PRO A 140 -11.01 -8.33 -11.44
N GLY A 141 -9.99 -7.54 -11.11
CA GLY A 141 -9.23 -6.72 -12.05
C GLY A 141 -7.77 -7.08 -12.25
N THR A 142 -7.15 -7.85 -11.34
CA THR A 142 -5.68 -8.08 -11.33
C THR A 142 -5.14 -8.62 -12.65
N VAL A 143 -5.75 -9.65 -13.22
CA VAL A 143 -5.26 -10.26 -14.47
C VAL A 143 -5.31 -9.28 -15.64
N ALA A 144 -6.38 -8.47 -15.72
CA ALA A 144 -6.52 -7.43 -16.75
C ALA A 144 -5.49 -6.30 -16.55
N GLY A 145 -5.27 -5.87 -15.31
CA GLY A 145 -4.31 -4.82 -14.96
C GLY A 145 -2.87 -5.20 -15.31
N LEU A 146 -2.41 -6.36 -14.85
CA LEU A 146 -1.08 -6.88 -15.17
C LEU A 146 -0.88 -7.04 -16.67
N SER A 147 -1.89 -7.56 -17.40
CA SER A 147 -1.84 -7.69 -18.85
C SER A 147 -1.82 -6.34 -19.56
N ALA A 148 -2.58 -5.35 -19.10
CA ALA A 148 -2.60 -4.00 -19.69
C ALA A 148 -1.25 -3.28 -19.55
N MET A 149 -0.60 -3.40 -18.37
CA MET A 149 0.75 -2.87 -18.15
C MET A 149 1.77 -3.52 -19.08
N LEU A 150 1.77 -4.86 -19.15
CA LEU A 150 2.67 -5.62 -20.00
C LEU A 150 2.51 -5.23 -21.48
N ASN A 151 1.26 -5.15 -21.96
CA ASN A 151 0.96 -4.82 -23.37
C ASN A 151 1.40 -3.40 -23.76
N ARG A 152 1.37 -2.44 -22.82
CA ARG A 152 1.72 -1.04 -23.11
C ARG A 152 3.21 -0.74 -22.95
N TYR A 153 3.84 -1.31 -21.93
CA TYR A 153 5.19 -0.93 -21.52
C TYR A 153 6.16 -2.10 -21.32
N GLY A 154 5.67 -3.34 -21.36
CA GLY A 154 6.51 -4.52 -21.21
C GLY A 154 7.35 -4.84 -22.43
N SER A 155 8.40 -5.61 -22.25
CA SER A 155 9.32 -6.08 -23.31
C SER A 155 9.37 -7.60 -23.44
N LYS A 156 8.83 -8.34 -22.46
CA LYS A 156 8.83 -9.80 -22.43
C LYS A 156 7.41 -10.35 -22.70
N ASN A 157 7.32 -11.61 -23.08
CA ASN A 157 6.00 -12.25 -23.23
C ASN A 157 5.46 -12.74 -21.87
N LEU A 158 4.13 -12.76 -21.75
CA LEU A 158 3.43 -13.14 -20.52
C LEU A 158 3.80 -14.55 -20.07
N ALA A 159 3.92 -15.51 -20.99
CA ALA A 159 4.19 -16.90 -20.65
C ALA A 159 5.54 -17.08 -19.93
N THR A 160 6.58 -16.34 -20.36
CA THR A 160 7.88 -16.32 -19.69
C THR A 160 7.79 -15.72 -18.29
N LEU A 161 7.07 -14.61 -18.12
CA LEU A 161 6.98 -13.89 -16.86
C LEU A 161 6.17 -14.64 -15.79
N ILE A 162 5.13 -15.38 -16.20
CA ILE A 162 4.27 -16.14 -15.29
C ILE A 162 4.83 -17.53 -14.94
N GLN A 163 5.78 -18.06 -15.73
CA GLN A 163 6.31 -19.41 -15.55
C GLN A 163 6.89 -19.69 -14.15
N PRO A 164 7.65 -18.77 -13.51
CA PRO A 164 8.10 -18.99 -12.13
C PRO A 164 6.95 -19.18 -11.14
N ALA A 165 5.88 -18.39 -11.25
CA ALA A 165 4.69 -18.53 -10.42
C ALA A 165 4.00 -19.90 -10.63
N ILE A 166 3.89 -20.37 -11.87
CA ILE A 166 3.39 -21.70 -12.18
C ILE A 166 4.22 -22.79 -11.50
N ASN A 167 5.54 -22.68 -11.55
CA ASN A 167 6.45 -23.66 -10.93
C ASN A 167 6.27 -23.72 -9.41
N TYR A 168 6.16 -22.58 -8.72
CA TYR A 168 5.91 -22.54 -7.27
C TYR A 168 4.50 -23.03 -6.92
N ALA A 169 3.49 -22.73 -7.71
CA ALA A 169 2.14 -23.24 -7.48
C ALA A 169 2.08 -24.77 -7.65
N GLU A 170 2.78 -25.31 -8.64
CA GLU A 170 2.78 -26.75 -8.95
C GLU A 170 3.61 -27.60 -7.99
N ASN A 171 4.84 -27.12 -7.68
CA ASN A 171 5.80 -27.88 -6.88
C ASN A 171 5.76 -27.49 -5.39
N GLY A 172 5.13 -26.36 -5.07
CA GLY A 172 5.00 -25.83 -3.72
C GLY A 172 6.18 -24.96 -3.29
N PHE A 173 6.03 -24.35 -2.13
CA PHE A 173 7.04 -23.58 -1.41
C PHE A 173 6.90 -23.83 0.10
N ASN A 174 7.96 -23.57 0.86
CA ASN A 174 7.93 -23.74 2.30
C ASN A 174 7.14 -22.61 2.96
N VAL A 175 6.18 -22.97 3.80
CA VAL A 175 5.38 -22.04 4.62
C VAL A 175 6.29 -21.35 5.63
N THR A 176 6.25 -20.03 5.72
CA THR A 176 6.97 -19.27 6.75
C THR A 176 6.21 -19.31 8.10
N ALA A 177 6.88 -18.90 9.20
CA ALA A 177 6.24 -18.77 10.51
C ALA A 177 5.00 -17.87 10.45
N ARG A 178 5.13 -16.71 9.80
CA ARG A 178 4.04 -15.73 9.68
C ARG A 178 2.88 -16.26 8.82
N GLN A 179 3.16 -16.98 7.74
CA GLN A 179 2.10 -17.63 6.95
C GLN A 179 1.36 -18.70 7.77
N ALA A 180 2.08 -19.49 8.57
CA ALA A 180 1.47 -20.47 9.45
C ALA A 180 0.55 -19.83 10.48
N GLU A 181 0.96 -18.69 11.07
CA GLU A 181 0.12 -17.89 11.96
C GLU A 181 -1.16 -17.43 11.26
N THR A 182 -1.08 -16.84 10.06
CA THR A 182 -2.25 -16.36 9.33
C THR A 182 -3.17 -17.52 8.89
N PHE A 183 -2.63 -18.68 8.47
CA PHE A 183 -3.44 -19.86 8.20
C PHE A 183 -4.22 -20.31 9.45
N ASN A 184 -3.60 -20.25 10.64
CA ASN A 184 -4.26 -20.61 11.90
C ASN A 184 -5.36 -19.59 12.26
N GLU A 185 -5.07 -18.31 12.16
CA GLU A 185 -5.98 -17.22 12.50
C GLU A 185 -7.25 -17.25 11.62
N TYR A 186 -7.07 -17.43 10.30
CA TYR A 186 -8.17 -17.39 9.33
C TYR A 186 -8.77 -18.76 8.99
N ALA A 187 -8.25 -19.85 9.55
CA ALA A 187 -8.82 -21.19 9.36
C ALA A 187 -10.33 -21.28 9.67
N PRO A 188 -10.89 -20.62 10.69
CA PRO A 188 -12.34 -20.63 10.95
C PRO A 188 -13.16 -20.09 9.77
N ARG A 189 -12.68 -19.03 9.08
CA ARG A 189 -13.32 -18.47 7.89
C ARG A 189 -13.18 -19.42 6.70
N LEU A 190 -11.97 -19.89 6.42
CA LEU A 190 -11.68 -20.80 5.29
C LEU A 190 -12.44 -22.12 5.39
N LYS A 191 -12.65 -22.64 6.58
CA LYS A 191 -13.42 -23.90 6.82
C LYS A 191 -14.91 -23.79 6.49
N LYS A 192 -15.47 -22.59 6.40
CA LYS A 192 -16.88 -22.38 6.02
C LYS A 192 -17.14 -22.75 4.56
N PHE A 193 -16.13 -22.74 3.68
CA PHE A 193 -16.24 -22.96 2.24
C PHE A 193 -15.51 -24.24 1.83
N ALA A 194 -16.22 -25.16 1.19
CA ALA A 194 -15.69 -26.47 0.82
C ALA A 194 -14.44 -26.40 -0.07
N SER A 195 -14.43 -25.47 -1.06
CA SER A 195 -13.29 -25.22 -1.94
C SER A 195 -12.08 -24.68 -1.17
N SER A 196 -12.27 -23.69 -0.30
CA SER A 196 -11.19 -23.11 0.49
C SER A 196 -10.62 -24.11 1.49
N LYS A 197 -11.47 -24.92 2.12
CA LYS A 197 -11.02 -26.04 2.96
C LYS A 197 -10.13 -27.00 2.17
N GLN A 198 -10.49 -27.33 0.92
CA GLN A 198 -9.70 -28.21 0.06
C GLN A 198 -8.34 -27.61 -0.30
N TYR A 199 -8.26 -26.29 -0.53
CA TYR A 199 -7.06 -25.62 -1.06
C TYR A 199 -6.10 -25.13 0.02
N PHE A 200 -6.62 -24.65 1.16
CA PHE A 200 -5.82 -23.95 2.17
C PHE A 200 -5.64 -24.72 3.49
N LEU A 201 -6.18 -25.93 3.58
CA LEU A 201 -6.00 -26.84 4.71
C LEU A 201 -5.43 -28.17 4.23
N LYS A 202 -4.77 -28.92 5.12
CA LYS A 202 -4.32 -30.27 4.81
C LYS A 202 -5.50 -31.24 4.69
N SER A 203 -5.29 -32.36 4.06
CA SER A 203 -6.35 -33.38 3.81
C SER A 203 -7.01 -33.92 5.10
N ASP A 204 -6.26 -33.89 6.22
CA ASP A 204 -6.78 -34.24 7.55
C ASP A 204 -7.56 -33.09 8.21
N GLY A 205 -7.66 -31.92 7.56
CA GLY A 205 -8.32 -30.71 8.05
C GLY A 205 -7.49 -29.88 9.03
N SER A 206 -6.23 -30.27 9.27
CA SER A 206 -5.28 -29.44 10.05
C SER A 206 -4.72 -28.29 9.21
N ASN A 207 -4.17 -27.29 9.88
CA ASN A 207 -3.52 -26.15 9.25
C ASN A 207 -2.06 -26.48 8.88
N TYR A 208 -1.50 -25.73 7.92
CA TYR A 208 -0.08 -25.79 7.61
C TYR A 208 0.76 -25.20 8.75
N LYS A 209 1.94 -25.78 8.97
CA LYS A 209 2.95 -25.31 9.92
C LYS A 209 4.15 -24.75 9.17
N GLU A 210 4.97 -23.96 9.88
CA GLU A 210 6.25 -23.49 9.37
C GLU A 210 7.09 -24.64 8.82
N GLY A 211 7.72 -24.41 7.67
CA GLY A 211 8.57 -25.39 6.96
C GLY A 211 7.82 -26.44 6.16
N GLU A 212 6.51 -26.61 6.32
CA GLU A 212 5.72 -27.52 5.49
C GLU A 212 5.55 -26.97 4.07
N VAL A 213 5.48 -27.87 3.08
CA VAL A 213 5.33 -27.47 1.68
C VAL A 213 3.86 -27.21 1.35
N PHE A 214 3.55 -26.01 0.88
CA PHE A 214 2.23 -25.62 0.42
C PHE A 214 2.14 -25.69 -1.11
N VAL A 215 1.23 -26.52 -1.64
CA VAL A 215 1.07 -26.83 -3.06
C VAL A 215 -0.30 -26.39 -3.55
N GLN A 216 -0.38 -25.75 -4.74
CA GLN A 216 -1.61 -25.16 -5.29
C GLN A 216 -1.85 -25.63 -6.74
N LYS A 217 -2.11 -26.94 -6.93
CA LYS A 217 -2.23 -27.58 -8.25
C LYS A 217 -3.28 -26.95 -9.17
N ASP A 218 -4.44 -26.56 -8.65
CA ASP A 218 -5.50 -25.96 -9.45
C ASP A 218 -5.16 -24.52 -9.82
N LEU A 219 -4.50 -23.77 -8.92
CA LEU A 219 -3.95 -22.45 -9.25
C LEU A 219 -2.87 -22.56 -10.36
N ALA A 220 -2.00 -23.58 -10.32
CA ALA A 220 -1.02 -23.81 -11.38
C ALA A 220 -1.68 -24.04 -12.75
N LYS A 221 -2.79 -24.77 -12.81
CA LYS A 221 -3.57 -24.96 -14.05
C LYS A 221 -4.17 -23.62 -14.54
N THR A 222 -4.75 -22.85 -13.63
CA THR A 222 -5.31 -21.54 -13.92
C THR A 222 -4.24 -20.59 -14.49
N LEU A 223 -3.06 -20.54 -13.87
CA LEU A 223 -1.94 -19.71 -14.33
C LEU A 223 -1.42 -20.18 -15.70
N ARG A 224 -1.38 -21.50 -16.00
CA ARG A 224 -1.04 -22.00 -17.34
C ARG A 224 -2.04 -21.57 -18.40
N LEU A 225 -3.34 -21.58 -18.10
CA LEU A 225 -4.36 -21.09 -19.03
C LEU A 225 -4.16 -19.61 -19.35
N ILE A 226 -3.86 -18.79 -18.31
CA ILE A 226 -3.55 -17.37 -18.49
C ILE A 226 -2.26 -17.19 -19.30
N ALA A 227 -1.21 -17.98 -19.04
CA ALA A 227 0.05 -17.94 -19.79
C ALA A 227 -0.14 -18.26 -21.27
N GLN A 228 -1.03 -19.20 -21.60
CA GLN A 228 -1.27 -19.69 -22.96
C GLN A 228 -2.25 -18.81 -23.76
N LYS A 229 -3.31 -18.33 -23.13
CA LYS A 229 -4.45 -17.67 -23.79
C LYS A 229 -4.59 -16.19 -23.41
N GLY A 230 -3.70 -15.67 -22.54
CA GLY A 230 -3.77 -14.28 -22.05
C GLY A 230 -4.98 -14.04 -21.14
N PRO A 231 -5.35 -12.76 -20.92
CA PRO A 231 -6.46 -12.40 -20.03
C PRO A 231 -7.82 -12.92 -20.49
N ASP A 232 -8.01 -13.24 -21.75
CA ASP A 232 -9.27 -13.80 -22.26
C ASP A 232 -9.59 -15.16 -21.62
N ALA A 233 -8.59 -15.95 -21.20
CA ALA A 233 -8.82 -17.18 -20.43
C ALA A 233 -9.59 -16.90 -19.14
N PHE A 234 -9.28 -15.78 -18.47
CA PHE A 234 -9.87 -15.37 -17.20
C PHE A 234 -11.24 -14.70 -17.38
N TYR A 235 -11.39 -13.82 -18.38
CA TYR A 235 -12.57 -12.96 -18.50
C TYR A 235 -13.64 -13.50 -19.45
N LYS A 236 -13.29 -14.42 -20.38
CA LYS A 236 -14.21 -14.92 -21.44
C LYS A 236 -14.16 -16.43 -21.59
N GLY A 237 -13.04 -17.06 -21.15
CA GLY A 237 -12.78 -18.50 -21.35
C GLY A 237 -13.16 -19.38 -20.17
N GLU A 238 -12.40 -20.47 -20.01
CA GLU A 238 -12.65 -21.53 -19.05
C GLU A 238 -12.68 -21.06 -17.60
N ILE A 239 -11.84 -20.07 -17.24
CA ILE A 239 -11.78 -19.54 -15.87
C ILE A 239 -13.06 -18.73 -15.58
N ALA A 240 -13.55 -17.94 -16.55
CA ALA A 240 -14.83 -17.23 -16.42
C ALA A 240 -16.00 -18.17 -16.19
N GLU A 241 -15.98 -19.36 -16.83
CA GLU A 241 -17.00 -20.38 -16.64
C GLU A 241 -16.96 -20.99 -15.23
N LEU A 242 -15.75 -21.27 -14.71
CA LEU A 242 -15.58 -21.76 -13.35
C LEU A 242 -16.07 -20.72 -12.32
N ILE A 243 -15.70 -19.44 -12.48
CA ILE A 243 -16.16 -18.35 -11.58
C ILE A 243 -17.68 -18.28 -11.60
N ALA A 244 -18.30 -18.10 -12.77
CA ALA A 244 -19.75 -17.89 -12.88
C ALA A 244 -20.54 -19.10 -12.37
N LYS A 245 -20.06 -20.33 -12.62
CA LYS A 245 -20.68 -21.56 -12.11
C LYS A 245 -20.61 -21.62 -10.59
N ASP A 246 -19.47 -21.33 -10.01
CA ASP A 246 -19.26 -21.41 -8.56
C ASP A 246 -20.05 -20.29 -7.84
N MET A 247 -20.07 -19.07 -8.39
CA MET A 247 -20.92 -17.96 -7.95
C MET A 247 -22.40 -18.36 -7.91
N SER A 248 -22.94 -18.87 -9.02
CA SER A 248 -24.35 -19.27 -9.11
C SER A 248 -24.72 -20.39 -8.13
N ALA A 249 -23.78 -21.32 -7.86
CA ALA A 249 -24.01 -22.43 -6.95
C ALA A 249 -24.01 -22.04 -5.47
N ASN A 250 -23.39 -20.88 -5.12
CA ASN A 250 -23.14 -20.48 -3.74
C ASN A 250 -23.71 -19.09 -3.39
N GLY A 251 -24.66 -18.57 -4.17
CA GLY A 251 -25.37 -17.31 -3.88
C GLY A 251 -24.58 -16.03 -4.22
N GLY A 252 -23.49 -16.13 -4.98
CA GLY A 252 -22.80 -14.97 -5.55
C GLY A 252 -23.51 -14.44 -6.79
N ILE A 253 -23.18 -13.21 -7.19
CA ILE A 253 -23.89 -12.50 -8.27
C ILE A 253 -23.01 -12.14 -9.46
N ILE A 254 -21.70 -12.42 -9.43
CA ILE A 254 -20.81 -12.23 -10.59
C ILE A 254 -21.19 -13.20 -11.70
N THR A 255 -21.39 -12.68 -12.91
CA THR A 255 -21.76 -13.43 -14.10
C THR A 255 -20.63 -13.46 -15.14
N LYS A 256 -20.72 -14.32 -16.16
CA LYS A 256 -19.81 -14.30 -17.32
C LYS A 256 -19.85 -12.96 -18.05
N GLU A 257 -21.00 -12.30 -18.07
CA GLU A 257 -21.17 -11.00 -18.69
C GLU A 257 -20.41 -9.91 -17.93
N ASP A 258 -20.44 -9.92 -16.60
CA ASP A 258 -19.70 -8.98 -15.75
C ASP A 258 -18.19 -9.13 -15.99
N LEU A 259 -17.69 -10.37 -16.03
CA LEU A 259 -16.29 -10.65 -16.33
C LEU A 259 -15.91 -10.15 -17.74
N ALA A 260 -16.70 -10.46 -18.76
CA ALA A 260 -16.42 -10.06 -20.14
C ALA A 260 -16.45 -8.53 -20.36
N LYS A 261 -17.22 -7.80 -19.57
CA LYS A 261 -17.29 -6.33 -19.58
C LYS A 261 -16.15 -5.64 -18.85
N TYR A 262 -15.46 -6.35 -17.94
CA TYR A 262 -14.42 -5.74 -17.13
C TYR A 262 -13.28 -5.18 -17.98
N LYS A 263 -12.84 -3.94 -17.64
CA LYS A 263 -11.68 -3.28 -18.29
C LYS A 263 -10.92 -2.47 -17.24
N PRO A 264 -9.58 -2.57 -17.20
CA PRO A 264 -8.76 -1.64 -16.44
C PRO A 264 -8.78 -0.27 -17.13
N ILE A 265 -8.58 0.81 -16.35
CA ILE A 265 -8.66 2.19 -16.84
C ILE A 265 -7.31 2.87 -16.63
N TRP A 266 -6.72 3.41 -17.72
CA TRP A 266 -5.59 4.32 -17.63
C TRP A 266 -6.10 5.69 -17.17
N ARG A 267 -5.51 6.21 -16.08
CA ARG A 267 -5.90 7.50 -15.51
C ARG A 267 -4.70 8.44 -15.40
N GLU A 268 -4.95 9.73 -15.43
CA GLU A 268 -3.94 10.72 -15.06
C GLU A 268 -3.64 10.61 -13.55
N PRO A 269 -2.37 10.59 -13.12
CA PRO A 269 -2.03 10.59 -11.71
C PRO A 269 -2.45 11.89 -11.03
N VAL A 270 -2.78 11.80 -9.74
CA VAL A 270 -2.83 13.00 -8.93
C VAL A 270 -1.39 13.47 -8.66
N LYS A 271 -1.15 14.78 -8.82
CA LYS A 271 0.18 15.39 -8.69
C LYS A 271 0.13 16.56 -7.70
N GLY A 272 1.15 16.66 -6.89
CA GLY A 272 1.38 17.77 -5.97
C GLY A 272 2.87 18.00 -5.74
N THR A 273 3.21 19.02 -4.98
CA THR A 273 4.60 19.31 -4.60
C THR A 273 4.73 19.33 -3.09
N TYR A 274 5.90 18.95 -2.59
CA TYR A 274 6.24 19.02 -1.18
C TYR A 274 7.72 19.34 -1.01
N ARG A 275 8.07 20.51 -0.44
CA ARG A 275 9.45 20.96 -0.20
C ARG A 275 10.38 20.81 -1.40
N GLY A 276 9.86 21.09 -2.62
CA GLY A 276 10.62 21.00 -3.87
C GLY A 276 10.69 19.60 -4.49
N TYR A 277 9.95 18.63 -3.96
CA TYR A 277 9.77 17.32 -4.57
C TYR A 277 8.41 17.24 -5.25
N ASP A 278 8.33 16.54 -6.40
CA ASP A 278 7.08 16.23 -7.07
C ASP A 278 6.52 14.91 -6.51
N ILE A 279 5.29 14.95 -6.01
CA ILE A 279 4.56 13.78 -5.50
C ILE A 279 3.60 13.31 -6.58
N ILE A 280 3.76 12.08 -7.06
CA ILE A 280 2.95 11.46 -8.11
C ILE A 280 2.31 10.22 -7.51
N SER A 281 0.99 10.19 -7.41
CA SER A 281 0.28 9.11 -6.74
C SER A 281 -1.03 8.77 -7.45
N MET A 282 -1.71 7.71 -6.95
CA MET A 282 -2.95 7.24 -7.54
C MET A 282 -4.08 8.25 -7.36
N SER A 283 -4.77 8.52 -8.46
CA SER A 283 -6.00 9.33 -8.50
C SER A 283 -7.23 8.52 -8.04
N PRO A 284 -8.40 9.15 -7.82
CA PRO A 284 -9.64 8.41 -7.56
C PRO A 284 -9.92 7.35 -8.64
N PRO A 285 -10.52 6.19 -8.27
CA PRO A 285 -11.26 5.90 -7.04
C PRO A 285 -10.39 5.61 -5.81
N SER A 286 -9.08 5.79 -5.85
CA SER A 286 -8.31 5.84 -4.60
C SER A 286 -8.30 7.24 -4.00
N SER A 287 -8.57 7.34 -2.72
CA SER A 287 -8.38 8.55 -1.93
C SER A 287 -6.92 8.81 -1.56
N GLY A 288 -6.06 7.79 -1.72
CA GLY A 288 -4.72 7.76 -1.17
C GLY A 288 -3.85 8.90 -1.63
N GLY A 289 -3.65 9.04 -2.94
CA GLY A 289 -2.80 10.11 -3.47
C GLY A 289 -3.31 11.52 -3.16
N THR A 290 -4.64 11.71 -3.20
CA THR A 290 -5.28 13.00 -2.85
C THR A 290 -4.94 13.41 -1.43
N HIS A 291 -5.14 12.50 -0.46
CA HIS A 291 -4.96 12.86 0.95
C HIS A 291 -3.50 12.82 1.40
N ILE A 292 -2.62 12.05 0.76
CA ILE A 292 -1.17 12.20 0.96
C ILE A 292 -0.75 13.64 0.61
N ILE A 293 -1.13 14.13 -0.57
CA ILE A 293 -0.80 15.49 -1.02
C ILE A 293 -1.45 16.53 -0.11
N GLN A 294 -2.71 16.35 0.28
CA GLN A 294 -3.41 17.24 1.20
C GLN A 294 -2.69 17.34 2.56
N ILE A 295 -2.36 16.21 3.18
CA ILE A 295 -1.63 16.19 4.47
C ILE A 295 -0.26 16.84 4.31
N LEU A 296 0.52 16.51 3.28
CA LEU A 296 1.82 17.10 3.01
C LEU A 296 1.72 18.62 2.79
N ASN A 297 0.71 19.09 2.06
CA ASN A 297 0.46 20.52 1.87
C ASN A 297 0.17 21.26 3.18
N VAL A 298 -0.56 20.63 4.12
CA VAL A 298 -0.77 21.20 5.46
C VAL A 298 0.55 21.25 6.23
N LEU A 299 1.32 20.15 6.22
CA LEU A 299 2.59 20.02 6.95
C LEU A 299 3.68 20.94 6.41
N GLU A 300 3.64 21.31 5.13
CA GLU A 300 4.64 22.20 4.50
C GLU A 300 4.72 23.58 5.17
N GLY A 301 3.65 24.03 5.82
CA GLY A 301 3.62 25.27 6.58
C GLY A 301 4.26 25.21 7.97
N PHE A 302 4.74 24.04 8.40
CA PHE A 302 5.38 23.84 9.70
C PHE A 302 6.85 23.45 9.52
N ASP A 303 7.73 23.92 10.41
CA ASP A 303 9.14 23.49 10.46
C ASP A 303 9.26 22.20 11.28
N LEU A 304 8.92 21.07 10.63
CA LEU A 304 8.95 19.76 11.26
C LEU A 304 10.35 19.37 11.74
N LYS A 305 11.39 19.81 11.01
CA LYS A 305 12.78 19.54 11.38
C LYS A 305 13.14 20.16 12.72
N SER A 306 12.80 21.43 12.93
CA SER A 306 13.01 22.13 14.20
C SER A 306 12.12 21.63 15.33
N MET A 307 10.91 21.13 15.03
CA MET A 307 10.04 20.48 16.02
C MET A 307 10.64 19.17 16.53
N GLY A 308 11.43 18.49 15.70
CA GLY A 308 12.08 17.22 16.01
C GLY A 308 11.16 16.01 15.81
N TYR A 309 11.71 14.93 15.24
CA TYR A 309 10.98 13.69 15.01
C TYR A 309 10.39 13.14 16.32
N GLY A 310 9.12 12.74 16.29
CA GLY A 310 8.43 12.11 17.43
C GLY A 310 8.14 13.03 18.62
N SER A 311 8.43 14.33 18.53
CA SER A 311 8.04 15.31 19.55
C SER A 311 6.51 15.45 19.64
N SER A 312 5.98 15.90 20.78
CA SER A 312 4.54 16.13 20.94
C SER A 312 4.02 17.18 19.97
N GLN A 313 4.81 18.21 19.62
CA GLN A 313 4.45 19.24 18.64
C GLN A 313 4.38 18.67 17.22
N ALA A 314 5.41 17.90 16.79
CA ALA A 314 5.42 17.28 15.47
C ALA A 314 4.27 16.27 15.30
N VAL A 315 4.03 15.43 16.32
CA VAL A 315 2.91 14.46 16.32
C VAL A 315 1.56 15.18 16.31
N HIS A 316 1.44 16.31 17.03
CA HIS A 316 0.21 17.08 17.08
C HIS A 316 -0.16 17.65 15.69
N VAL A 317 0.73 18.39 15.04
CA VAL A 317 0.43 18.97 13.72
C VAL A 317 0.17 17.90 12.67
N LEU A 318 0.86 16.76 12.77
CA LEU A 318 0.63 15.59 11.93
C LEU A 318 -0.78 15.01 12.15
N ALA A 319 -1.19 14.81 13.41
CA ALA A 319 -2.50 14.28 13.74
C ALA A 319 -3.64 15.20 13.29
N GLU A 320 -3.48 16.52 13.46
CA GLU A 320 -4.46 17.49 12.97
C GLU A 320 -4.57 17.49 11.44
N ALA A 321 -3.44 17.47 10.71
CA ALA A 321 -3.46 17.37 9.25
C ALA A 321 -4.17 16.10 8.76
N MET A 322 -3.93 14.97 9.41
CA MET A 322 -4.62 13.71 9.15
C MET A 322 -6.12 13.82 9.43
N ARG A 323 -6.53 14.42 10.55
CA ARG A 323 -7.94 14.59 10.97
C ARG A 323 -8.77 15.28 9.87
N TYR A 324 -8.31 16.43 9.38
CA TYR A 324 -8.99 17.16 8.31
C TYR A 324 -9.05 16.37 7.00
N ALA A 325 -7.95 15.71 6.62
CA ALA A 325 -7.90 14.91 5.41
C ALA A 325 -8.91 13.75 5.43
N TYR A 326 -9.06 13.05 6.56
CA TYR A 326 -10.03 11.96 6.68
C TYR A 326 -11.48 12.44 6.78
N ALA A 327 -11.73 13.62 7.33
CA ALA A 327 -13.04 14.25 7.28
C ALA A 327 -13.45 14.52 5.82
N ASP A 328 -12.58 15.14 5.03
CA ASP A 328 -12.81 15.39 3.60
C ASP A 328 -12.98 14.10 2.79
N ARG A 329 -12.23 13.04 3.14
CA ARG A 329 -12.34 11.73 2.52
C ARG A 329 -13.75 11.16 2.61
N SER A 330 -14.38 11.28 3.77
CA SER A 330 -15.69 10.69 4.04
C SER A 330 -16.79 11.29 3.20
N GLU A 331 -16.67 12.57 2.83
CA GLU A 331 -17.68 13.35 2.11
C GLU A 331 -17.47 13.33 0.60
N PHE A 332 -16.22 13.53 0.14
CA PHE A 332 -15.96 13.91 -1.26
C PHE A 332 -15.46 12.77 -2.13
N MET A 333 -15.07 11.62 -1.56
CA MET A 333 -14.35 10.59 -2.31
C MET A 333 -15.23 9.41 -2.72
N GLY A 334 -14.99 8.90 -3.93
CA GLY A 334 -15.66 7.76 -4.53
C GLY A 334 -15.16 7.52 -5.95
N ASP A 335 -15.93 6.80 -6.77
CA ASP A 335 -15.59 6.55 -8.17
C ASP A 335 -15.81 7.82 -9.03
N PRO A 336 -14.75 8.39 -9.65
CA PRO A 336 -14.85 9.61 -10.43
C PRO A 336 -15.66 9.45 -11.72
N ASP A 337 -15.94 8.21 -12.14
CA ASP A 337 -16.77 7.92 -13.31
C ASP A 337 -18.27 8.02 -12.96
N TYR A 338 -18.63 8.07 -11.65
CA TYR A 338 -19.99 8.15 -11.11
C TYR A 338 -20.27 9.46 -10.36
N ILE A 339 -19.25 10.08 -9.76
CA ILE A 339 -19.42 11.30 -8.97
C ILE A 339 -18.40 12.38 -9.35
N LYS A 340 -18.74 13.63 -9.07
CA LYS A 340 -17.82 14.76 -9.25
C LYS A 340 -17.02 15.02 -7.97
N ILE A 341 -15.71 14.80 -8.02
CA ILE A 341 -14.79 15.02 -6.90
C ILE A 341 -14.14 16.40 -7.04
N PRO A 342 -14.11 17.26 -6.00
CA PRO A 342 -13.44 18.56 -6.03
C PRO A 342 -11.91 18.43 -5.87
N LEU A 343 -11.27 17.56 -6.68
CA LEU A 343 -9.88 17.13 -6.53
C LEU A 343 -8.90 18.30 -6.45
N LYS A 344 -9.00 19.27 -7.37
CA LYS A 344 -8.11 20.44 -7.40
C LYS A 344 -8.19 21.28 -6.14
N GLY A 345 -9.39 21.41 -5.55
CA GLY A 345 -9.60 22.11 -4.28
C GLY A 345 -8.93 21.38 -3.12
N LEU A 346 -9.18 20.06 -2.99
CA LEU A 346 -8.64 19.23 -1.91
C LEU A 346 -7.11 19.25 -1.82
N ILE A 347 -6.41 19.29 -2.96
CA ILE A 347 -4.94 19.29 -3.02
C ILE A 347 -4.33 20.70 -3.19
N SER A 348 -5.12 21.77 -3.07
CA SER A 348 -4.60 23.12 -3.25
C SER A 348 -3.82 23.59 -2.01
N LYS A 349 -2.81 24.42 -2.24
CA LYS A 349 -2.03 25.06 -1.16
C LYS A 349 -2.88 26.06 -0.37
N ASP A 350 -3.85 26.71 -1.02
CA ASP A 350 -4.77 27.66 -0.37
C ASP A 350 -5.69 26.93 0.62
N TYR A 351 -6.26 25.79 0.25
CA TYR A 351 -7.06 24.97 1.16
C TYR A 351 -6.22 24.43 2.32
N ALA A 352 -5.00 24.02 2.06
CA ALA A 352 -4.07 23.63 3.11
C ALA A 352 -3.74 24.80 4.07
N ALA A 353 -3.63 26.02 3.56
CA ALA A 353 -3.44 27.23 4.40
C ALA A 353 -4.68 27.52 5.27
N GLU A 354 -5.88 27.32 4.71
CA GLU A 354 -7.13 27.42 5.47
C GLU A 354 -7.18 26.39 6.60
N ILE A 355 -6.84 25.12 6.34
CA ILE A 355 -6.76 24.07 7.37
C ILE A 355 -5.75 24.48 8.45
N ARG A 356 -4.54 24.91 8.07
CA ARG A 356 -3.52 25.34 9.03
C ARG A 356 -4.01 26.47 9.96
N SER A 357 -4.80 27.41 9.43
CA SER A 357 -5.33 28.50 10.23
C SER A 357 -6.30 28.07 11.34
N LYS A 358 -6.85 26.87 11.22
CA LYS A 358 -7.77 26.27 12.19
C LYS A 358 -7.07 25.40 13.25
N ILE A 359 -5.79 25.06 13.05
CA ILE A 359 -5.01 24.22 13.98
C ILE A 359 -4.52 25.08 15.14
N ASP A 360 -4.99 24.79 16.36
CA ASP A 360 -4.46 25.35 17.61
C ASP A 360 -3.23 24.52 18.02
N LEU A 361 -2.04 25.12 18.03
CA LEU A 361 -0.78 24.42 18.34
C LEU A 361 -0.68 23.89 19.77
N ASN A 362 -1.60 24.24 20.65
CA ASN A 362 -1.60 23.83 22.07
C ASN A 362 -2.75 22.91 22.43
N LYS A 363 -3.71 22.67 21.53
CA LYS A 363 -4.93 21.91 21.83
C LYS A 363 -5.40 21.10 20.64
N ALA A 364 -5.72 19.84 20.86
CA ALA A 364 -6.34 18.98 19.86
C ALA A 364 -7.75 19.48 19.48
N THR A 365 -8.06 19.50 18.18
CA THR A 365 -9.40 19.81 17.69
C THR A 365 -10.29 18.58 17.90
N PRO A 366 -11.43 18.67 18.62
CA PRO A 366 -12.37 17.56 18.68
C PRO A 366 -12.87 17.19 17.30
N SER A 367 -12.98 15.91 16.99
CA SER A 367 -13.43 15.47 15.66
C SER A 367 -14.87 15.90 15.35
N THR A 368 -15.69 16.18 16.38
CA THR A 368 -17.03 16.75 16.25
C THR A 368 -17.04 18.16 15.69
N ASP A 369 -15.96 18.92 15.87
CA ASP A 369 -15.83 20.30 15.43
C ASP A 369 -15.27 20.39 14.00
N VAL A 370 -14.70 19.29 13.49
CA VAL A 370 -14.21 19.18 12.13
C VAL A 370 -15.32 18.64 11.23
N LYS A 371 -15.82 19.47 10.31
CA LYS A 371 -16.79 19.05 9.27
C LYS A 371 -16.03 18.83 7.95
N PRO A 372 -16.46 17.92 7.10
CA PRO A 372 -17.81 17.48 6.83
C PRO A 372 -18.13 16.07 7.35
N GLY A 373 -19.36 15.73 7.49
CA GLY A 373 -19.93 14.39 7.67
C GLY A 373 -20.00 13.83 9.11
N GLN A 374 -20.99 12.99 9.39
CA GLN A 374 -21.15 12.27 10.67
C GLN A 374 -20.81 10.79 10.51
N PRO A 375 -20.03 10.16 11.43
CA PRO A 375 -19.56 8.79 11.28
C PRO A 375 -19.92 7.80 12.39
N ALA A 376 -19.71 6.49 12.14
CA ALA A 376 -19.58 5.42 13.14
C ALA A 376 -18.60 4.32 12.70
N MET A 377 -18.07 3.53 13.67
CA MET A 377 -16.78 2.85 13.66
C MET A 377 -16.75 1.34 13.41
N HIS A 378 -15.64 0.79 12.84
CA HIS A 378 -14.82 -0.36 13.30
C HIS A 378 -13.66 -0.69 12.34
N GLU A 379 -12.60 -1.47 12.77
CA GLU A 379 -11.32 -1.61 12.08
C GLU A 379 -11.04 -2.99 11.47
N GLY A 380 -10.29 -3.00 10.34
CA GLY A 380 -9.58 -4.14 9.75
C GLY A 380 -8.39 -3.69 8.91
N THR A 381 -7.44 -4.60 8.61
CA THR A 381 -6.20 -4.28 7.87
C THR A 381 -5.93 -5.36 6.86
N ASN A 382 -5.79 -5.03 5.50
CA ASN A 382 -5.08 -6.00 4.66
C ASN A 382 -5.05 -5.66 3.16
N THR A 383 -3.83 -5.68 2.61
CA THR A 383 -3.46 -5.35 1.23
C THR A 383 -2.01 -5.82 1.06
N THR A 384 -1.45 -5.88 -0.13
CA THR A 384 0.00 -6.00 -0.31
C THR A 384 0.53 -4.94 -1.27
N HIS A 385 1.80 -4.58 -1.12
CA HIS A 385 2.47 -3.57 -1.93
C HIS A 385 3.83 -4.07 -2.43
N TYR A 386 4.22 -3.64 -3.65
CA TYR A 386 5.57 -3.82 -4.16
C TYR A 386 6.04 -2.64 -5.01
N SER A 387 7.34 -2.34 -4.87
CA SER A 387 8.06 -1.28 -5.54
C SER A 387 9.17 -1.86 -6.42
N ILE A 388 9.33 -1.37 -7.63
CA ILE A 388 10.35 -1.85 -8.58
C ILE A 388 10.97 -0.66 -9.30
N VAL A 389 12.30 -0.71 -9.48
CA VAL A 389 13.06 0.23 -10.30
C VAL A 389 14.05 -0.56 -11.13
N ASP A 390 14.15 -0.26 -12.43
CA ASP A 390 15.17 -0.85 -13.30
C ASP A 390 16.37 0.09 -13.51
N LYS A 391 17.39 -0.42 -14.16
CA LYS A 391 18.64 0.32 -14.45
C LYS A 391 18.48 1.46 -15.44
N TRP A 392 17.37 1.53 -16.16
CA TRP A 392 17.10 2.59 -17.14
C TRP A 392 16.32 3.76 -16.52
N GLY A 393 15.81 3.61 -15.30
CA GLY A 393 15.02 4.63 -14.60
C GLY A 393 13.51 4.44 -14.74
N ASN A 394 13.02 3.31 -15.31
CA ASN A 394 11.61 3.00 -15.18
C ASN A 394 11.32 2.56 -13.75
N ALA A 395 10.19 3.03 -13.21
CA ALA A 395 9.74 2.71 -11.87
C ALA A 395 8.27 2.32 -11.87
N VAL A 396 7.93 1.35 -11.02
CA VAL A 396 6.56 0.86 -10.82
C VAL A 396 6.28 0.76 -9.33
N SER A 397 5.21 1.39 -8.89
CA SER A 397 4.65 1.29 -7.54
C SER A 397 3.27 0.65 -7.66
N ILE A 398 3.07 -0.54 -7.08
CA ILE A 398 1.79 -1.25 -7.17
C ILE A 398 1.30 -1.61 -5.78
N THR A 399 0.03 -1.27 -5.54
CA THR A 399 -0.72 -1.76 -4.38
C THR A 399 -1.94 -2.50 -4.89
N TYR A 400 -2.10 -3.79 -4.54
CA TYR A 400 -3.21 -4.61 -4.97
C TYR A 400 -3.70 -5.52 -3.84
N THR A 401 -4.93 -6.00 -3.92
CA THR A 401 -5.63 -6.54 -2.76
C THR A 401 -6.70 -7.55 -3.13
N ILE A 402 -7.16 -8.29 -2.13
CA ILE A 402 -8.47 -8.97 -2.09
C ILE A 402 -9.32 -8.41 -0.93
N ASN A 403 -9.01 -7.19 -0.49
CA ASN A 403 -9.52 -6.42 0.64
C ASN A 403 -9.05 -6.97 1.98
N ASP A 404 -9.73 -7.92 2.63
CA ASP A 404 -9.30 -8.54 3.89
C ASP A 404 -8.31 -9.72 3.67
N TYR A 405 -7.64 -10.20 4.71
CA TYR A 405 -6.81 -11.40 4.66
C TYR A 405 -7.64 -12.60 4.21
N TYR A 406 -7.15 -13.29 3.17
CA TYR A 406 -7.87 -14.35 2.47
C TYR A 406 -9.21 -13.90 1.86
N GLY A 407 -9.41 -12.61 1.64
CA GLY A 407 -10.59 -12.03 0.99
C GLY A 407 -11.90 -12.42 1.66
N SER A 408 -12.88 -12.81 0.85
CA SER A 408 -14.17 -13.29 1.33
C SER A 408 -14.11 -14.68 2.01
N GLY A 409 -12.93 -15.30 2.05
CA GLY A 409 -12.74 -16.66 2.52
C GLY A 409 -13.16 -17.74 1.52
N ALA A 410 -13.87 -17.38 0.44
CA ALA A 410 -14.31 -18.32 -0.59
C ALA A 410 -13.28 -18.41 -1.73
N ALA A 411 -12.90 -19.64 -2.12
CA ALA A 411 -12.05 -19.89 -3.27
C ALA A 411 -12.85 -20.46 -4.42
N VAL A 412 -12.51 -20.10 -5.66
CA VAL A 412 -13.19 -20.61 -6.86
C VAL A 412 -12.86 -22.08 -7.07
N LYS A 413 -13.89 -22.94 -7.03
CA LYS A 413 -13.75 -24.39 -7.20
C LYS A 413 -13.22 -24.72 -8.59
N GLY A 414 -12.14 -25.53 -8.64
CA GLY A 414 -11.46 -25.93 -9.88
C GLY A 414 -10.46 -24.90 -10.42
N ALA A 415 -10.45 -23.66 -9.89
CA ALA A 415 -9.50 -22.62 -10.28
C ALA A 415 -8.43 -22.33 -9.22
N GLY A 416 -8.69 -22.58 -7.93
CA GLY A 416 -7.70 -22.60 -6.86
C GLY A 416 -7.25 -21.24 -6.34
N PHE A 417 -7.96 -20.13 -6.63
CA PHE A 417 -7.68 -18.81 -6.10
C PHE A 417 -8.84 -18.26 -5.28
N LEU A 418 -8.52 -17.38 -4.34
CA LEU A 418 -9.49 -16.71 -3.45
C LEU A 418 -10.23 -15.57 -4.17
N LEU A 419 -11.49 -15.40 -3.83
CA LEU A 419 -12.29 -14.23 -4.18
C LEU A 419 -12.04 -13.10 -3.18
N ASN A 420 -12.04 -11.87 -3.70
CA ASN A 420 -12.01 -10.66 -2.88
C ASN A 420 -13.30 -10.48 -2.06
N ASN A 421 -13.27 -9.58 -1.09
CA ASN A 421 -14.45 -9.03 -0.42
C ASN A 421 -14.50 -7.50 -0.54
N GLU A 422 -14.24 -7.03 -1.74
CA GLU A 422 -14.06 -5.62 -2.05
C GLU A 422 -15.37 -4.83 -2.02
N MET A 423 -16.51 -5.51 -2.06
CA MET A 423 -17.82 -4.87 -1.93
C MET A 423 -18.02 -4.18 -0.57
N ASP A 424 -17.25 -4.58 0.47
CA ASP A 424 -17.25 -3.94 1.79
C ASP A 424 -16.65 -2.52 1.78
N ASP A 425 -15.85 -2.18 0.78
CA ASP A 425 -15.28 -0.84 0.63
C ASP A 425 -16.28 0.20 0.09
N PHE A 426 -17.47 -0.22 -0.35
CA PHE A 426 -18.59 0.70 -0.56
C PHE A 426 -19.19 1.18 0.77
N SER A 427 -19.91 2.29 0.70
CA SER A 427 -20.82 2.71 1.77
C SER A 427 -22.06 1.83 1.74
N ILE A 428 -22.07 0.76 2.53
CA ILE A 428 -23.21 -0.19 2.63
C ILE A 428 -24.46 0.54 3.09
N LYS A 429 -24.30 1.49 4.01
CA LYS A 429 -25.31 2.42 4.48
C LYS A 429 -24.59 3.73 4.85
N PRO A 430 -25.06 4.91 4.39
CA PRO A 430 -24.47 6.19 4.76
C PRO A 430 -24.33 6.33 6.28
N GLY A 431 -23.15 6.74 6.74
CA GLY A 431 -22.83 6.89 8.16
C GLY A 431 -22.50 5.60 8.90
N VAL A 432 -22.51 4.44 8.24
CA VAL A 432 -22.03 3.16 8.81
C VAL A 432 -20.63 2.88 8.29
N ALA A 433 -19.74 2.45 9.19
CA ALA A 433 -18.35 2.13 8.87
C ALA A 433 -18.22 0.75 8.21
N ASN A 434 -17.26 0.62 7.28
CA ASN A 434 -16.81 -0.68 6.77
C ASN A 434 -15.86 -1.39 7.75
N ILE A 435 -15.28 -2.55 7.38
CA ILE A 435 -14.33 -3.30 8.24
C ILE A 435 -13.07 -2.50 8.60
N TYR A 436 -12.76 -1.42 7.89
CA TYR A 436 -11.61 -0.53 8.18
C TYR A 436 -11.95 0.64 9.11
N GLY A 437 -13.19 0.71 9.58
CA GLY A 437 -13.68 1.85 10.34
C GLY A 437 -13.81 3.13 9.53
N LEU A 438 -13.79 3.03 8.19
CA LEU A 438 -13.99 4.14 7.30
C LEU A 438 -15.48 4.36 7.09
N VAL A 439 -15.90 5.59 7.33
CA VAL A 439 -17.25 6.03 7.05
C VAL A 439 -17.29 6.63 5.66
N GLY A 440 -18.34 6.34 4.92
CA GLY A 440 -18.61 6.93 3.63
C GLY A 440 -20.04 7.47 3.56
N GLY A 441 -20.24 8.47 2.69
CA GLY A 441 -21.53 9.03 2.31
C GLY A 441 -22.08 8.39 1.03
N ASP A 442 -23.11 9.01 0.47
CA ASP A 442 -23.75 8.59 -0.78
C ASP A 442 -22.79 8.57 -1.98
N ALA A 443 -21.75 9.39 -1.94
CA ALA A 443 -20.71 9.43 -2.98
C ALA A 443 -20.09 8.04 -3.26
N ASN A 444 -19.99 7.19 -2.23
CA ASN A 444 -19.47 5.84 -2.34
C ASN A 444 -20.55 4.75 -2.18
N ALA A 445 -21.82 5.04 -2.44
CA ALA A 445 -22.91 4.06 -2.42
C ALA A 445 -22.72 2.99 -3.52
N ILE A 446 -23.25 1.78 -3.29
CA ILE A 446 -23.18 0.67 -4.25
C ILE A 446 -24.02 1.01 -5.49
N GLU A 447 -23.42 0.87 -6.67
CA GLU A 447 -24.07 0.92 -7.96
C GLU A 447 -23.48 -0.13 -8.90
N PRO A 448 -24.25 -0.71 -9.85
CA PRO A 448 -23.73 -1.66 -10.83
C PRO A 448 -22.51 -1.11 -11.58
N TYR A 449 -21.46 -1.91 -11.71
CA TYR A 449 -20.21 -1.59 -12.41
C TYR A 449 -19.37 -0.45 -11.81
N LYS A 450 -19.78 0.15 -10.69
CA LYS A 450 -19.03 1.17 -9.95
C LYS A 450 -17.84 0.53 -9.21
N ARG A 451 -16.76 1.29 -9.06
CA ARG A 451 -15.59 0.91 -8.26
C ARG A 451 -15.75 1.39 -6.83
N PRO A 452 -15.49 0.53 -5.83
CA PRO A 452 -15.49 0.96 -4.44
C PRO A 452 -14.30 1.90 -4.16
N LEU A 453 -14.52 2.86 -3.26
CA LEU A 453 -13.50 3.78 -2.79
C LEU A 453 -12.34 3.01 -2.14
N SER A 454 -11.11 3.40 -2.43
CA SER A 454 -9.89 2.79 -1.89
C SER A 454 -9.04 3.77 -1.08
N SER A 455 -8.17 3.23 -0.21
CA SER A 455 -7.07 3.96 0.44
C SER A 455 -5.69 3.56 -0.09
N MET A 456 -5.59 2.67 -1.05
CA MET A 456 -4.33 2.22 -1.65
C MET A 456 -3.56 3.38 -2.27
N SER A 457 -2.30 3.56 -1.89
CA SER A 457 -1.51 4.75 -2.15
C SER A 457 -0.16 4.43 -2.78
N PRO A 458 -0.11 3.71 -3.92
CA PRO A 458 1.15 3.57 -4.64
C PRO A 458 1.63 4.97 -5.06
N THR A 459 2.89 5.29 -4.75
CA THR A 459 3.42 6.65 -4.91
C THR A 459 4.83 6.62 -5.47
N ILE A 460 5.12 7.54 -6.40
CA ILE A 460 6.45 7.83 -6.94
C ILE A 460 6.77 9.29 -6.69
N ILE A 461 8.01 9.57 -6.29
CA ILE A 461 8.48 10.90 -5.99
C ILE A 461 9.65 11.25 -6.89
N LEU A 462 9.62 12.44 -7.46
CA LEU A 462 10.73 12.98 -8.24
C LEU A 462 11.37 14.16 -7.50
N LYS A 463 12.65 14.35 -7.72
CA LYS A 463 13.41 15.53 -7.33
C LYS A 463 14.03 16.14 -8.57
N GLU A 464 13.69 17.41 -8.85
CA GLU A 464 14.18 18.09 -10.07
C GLU A 464 13.95 17.27 -11.35
N GLY A 465 12.77 16.66 -11.45
CA GLY A 465 12.37 15.81 -12.58
C GLY A 465 13.02 14.42 -12.64
N LYS A 466 13.89 14.06 -11.69
CA LYS A 466 14.55 12.76 -11.61
C LYS A 466 13.89 11.86 -10.57
N LEU A 467 13.83 10.56 -10.86
CA LEU A 467 13.30 9.57 -9.93
C LEU A 467 14.08 9.62 -8.59
N PHE A 468 13.34 9.79 -7.50
CA PHE A 468 13.89 9.91 -6.15
C PHE A 468 13.44 8.78 -5.22
N MET A 469 12.12 8.47 -5.20
CA MET A 469 11.58 7.42 -4.32
C MET A 469 10.40 6.71 -4.96
N VAL A 470 10.28 5.41 -4.69
CA VAL A 470 9.09 4.58 -4.97
C VAL A 470 8.63 3.99 -3.66
N VAL A 471 7.36 4.18 -3.29
CA VAL A 471 6.86 3.80 -1.97
C VAL A 471 5.39 3.45 -1.98
N GLY A 472 4.99 2.56 -1.10
CA GLY A 472 3.61 2.27 -0.77
C GLY A 472 3.53 1.23 0.36
N SER A 473 2.34 0.92 0.78
CA SER A 473 2.07 0.04 1.93
C SER A 473 0.69 -0.60 1.82
N PRO A 474 0.48 -1.79 2.35
CA PRO A 474 -0.82 -2.25 2.82
C PRO A 474 -1.21 -1.58 4.14
N GLY A 475 -2.45 -1.78 4.60
CA GLY A 475 -2.87 -1.34 5.93
C GLY A 475 -4.28 -0.73 6.02
N GLY A 476 -5.16 -0.97 5.05
CA GLY A 476 -6.52 -0.43 5.03
C GLY A 476 -6.52 1.10 5.14
N SER A 477 -7.29 1.66 6.08
CA SER A 477 -7.34 3.12 6.31
C SER A 477 -5.95 3.73 6.59
N ARG A 478 -5.03 2.99 7.20
CA ARG A 478 -3.69 3.47 7.61
C ARG A 478 -2.70 3.60 6.47
N ILE A 479 -2.99 3.09 5.27
CA ILE A 479 -2.09 3.17 4.10
C ILE A 479 -1.68 4.63 3.84
N ILE A 480 -2.63 5.55 3.81
CA ILE A 480 -2.42 6.97 3.51
C ILE A 480 -1.40 7.58 4.47
N THR A 481 -1.62 7.40 5.77
CA THR A 481 -0.79 7.99 6.82
C THR A 481 0.57 7.29 6.95
N THR A 482 0.64 5.99 6.68
CA THR A 482 1.88 5.23 6.65
C THR A 482 2.80 5.73 5.53
N VAL A 483 2.29 5.79 4.29
CA VAL A 483 3.06 6.27 3.14
C VAL A 483 3.48 7.73 3.32
N GLN A 484 2.57 8.58 3.78
CA GLN A 484 2.85 9.99 4.06
C GLN A 484 3.98 10.15 5.09
N GLN A 485 3.97 9.37 6.20
CA GLN A 485 5.02 9.46 7.23
C GLN A 485 6.39 9.01 6.70
N VAL A 486 6.46 7.95 5.89
CA VAL A 486 7.74 7.55 5.27
C VAL A 486 8.27 8.66 4.36
N ILE A 487 7.41 9.33 3.60
CA ILE A 487 7.80 10.49 2.77
C ILE A 487 8.36 11.62 3.64
N SER A 488 7.64 12.01 4.70
CA SER A 488 8.10 13.06 5.62
C SER A 488 9.39 12.67 6.36
N ASN A 489 9.53 11.41 6.75
CA ASN A 489 10.73 10.92 7.44
C ASN A 489 11.99 11.08 6.58
N VAL A 490 11.88 10.81 5.28
CA VAL A 490 12.99 11.02 4.35
C VAL A 490 13.24 12.50 4.07
N ILE A 491 12.18 13.29 3.80
CA ILE A 491 12.30 14.66 3.32
C ILE A 491 12.54 15.67 4.45
N ASP A 492 11.82 15.53 5.58
CA ASP A 492 11.89 16.52 6.68
C ASP A 492 12.97 16.19 7.71
N TYR A 493 13.22 14.89 7.94
CA TYR A 493 14.13 14.43 9.00
C TYR A 493 15.43 13.81 8.47
N ASP A 494 15.68 13.85 7.15
CA ASP A 494 16.89 13.34 6.50
C ASP A 494 17.18 11.86 6.82
N MET A 495 16.14 11.06 7.11
CA MET A 495 16.29 9.64 7.39
C MET A 495 16.66 8.87 6.12
N ASN A 496 17.56 7.88 6.22
CA ASN A 496 17.71 6.92 5.15
C ASN A 496 16.43 6.06 5.02
N ILE A 497 16.28 5.35 3.90
CA ILE A 497 15.02 4.64 3.62
C ILE A 497 14.72 3.54 4.63
N ARG A 498 15.73 2.90 5.23
CA ARG A 498 15.55 1.89 6.26
C ARG A 498 15.06 2.52 7.56
N GLU A 499 15.70 3.62 8.00
CA GLU A 499 15.26 4.38 9.17
C GLU A 499 13.83 4.90 9.00
N ALA A 500 13.50 5.43 7.81
CA ALA A 500 12.18 5.98 7.53
C ALA A 500 11.07 4.91 7.56
N VAL A 501 11.37 3.69 7.11
CA VAL A 501 10.44 2.55 7.12
C VAL A 501 10.30 1.96 8.52
N ASP A 502 11.40 1.84 9.27
CA ASP A 502 11.42 1.27 10.63
C ASP A 502 10.80 2.21 11.67
N ALA A 503 10.80 3.51 11.40
CA ALA A 503 10.31 4.55 12.31
C ALA A 503 8.89 4.26 12.81
N PRO A 504 8.62 4.44 14.13
CA PRO A 504 7.29 4.27 14.71
C PRO A 504 6.25 5.17 14.05
N ARG A 505 5.03 4.64 13.92
CA ARG A 505 3.94 5.31 13.22
C ARG A 505 2.83 5.74 14.16
N VAL A 506 2.17 6.83 13.77
CA VAL A 506 0.93 7.32 14.39
C VAL A 506 -0.17 7.41 13.34
N HIS A 507 -1.43 7.39 13.79
CA HIS A 507 -2.58 7.45 12.89
C HIS A 507 -3.76 8.17 13.54
N MET A 508 -4.37 9.07 12.78
CA MET A 508 -5.61 9.75 13.09
C MET A 508 -6.50 9.72 11.86
N GLN A 509 -7.67 9.09 11.95
CA GLN A 509 -8.59 8.97 10.81
C GLN A 509 -9.91 9.74 11.00
N TRP A 510 -9.87 10.84 11.79
CA TRP A 510 -11.02 11.67 12.17
C TRP A 510 -12.00 10.92 13.09
N GLN A 511 -12.57 9.83 12.63
CA GLN A 511 -13.43 8.95 13.41
C GLN A 511 -12.91 7.50 13.32
N PRO A 512 -12.83 6.81 14.47
CA PRO A 512 -13.05 7.35 15.84
C PRO A 512 -12.06 8.46 16.20
N ASP A 513 -12.45 9.36 17.12
CA ASP A 513 -11.58 10.43 17.62
C ASP A 513 -10.49 9.85 18.55
N GLU A 514 -9.53 9.15 17.94
CA GLU A 514 -8.43 8.45 18.63
C GLU A 514 -7.11 8.73 17.91
N LEU A 515 -6.11 9.21 18.64
CA LEU A 515 -4.74 9.20 18.15
C LEU A 515 -4.13 7.82 18.44
N ARG A 516 -3.98 7.02 17.41
CA ARG A 516 -3.41 5.67 17.49
C ARG A 516 -1.92 5.72 17.38
N ILE A 517 -1.23 5.00 18.25
CA ILE A 517 0.23 4.87 18.27
C ILE A 517 0.61 3.38 18.29
N GLU A 518 1.75 3.05 17.71
CA GLU A 518 2.34 1.70 17.83
C GLU A 518 2.88 1.47 19.24
N LYS A 519 2.96 0.21 19.66
CA LYS A 519 3.53 -0.17 20.97
C LYS A 519 4.98 0.35 21.05
N ASN A 520 5.28 1.08 22.13
CA ASN A 520 6.57 1.74 22.35
C ASN A 520 6.97 2.77 21.25
N GLY A 521 6.02 3.21 20.42
CA GLY A 521 6.29 4.13 19.31
C GLY A 521 6.56 5.57 19.75
N LEU A 522 6.02 5.98 20.90
CA LEU A 522 6.28 7.29 21.52
C LEU A 522 6.72 7.12 22.96
N VAL A 523 7.61 7.99 23.43
CA VAL A 523 8.05 8.02 24.83
C VAL A 523 6.94 8.58 25.73
N LYS A 524 6.96 8.19 27.00
CA LYS A 524 5.86 8.44 27.94
C LYS A 524 5.53 9.92 28.15
N ASP A 525 6.52 10.79 28.18
CA ASP A 525 6.33 12.24 28.32
C ASP A 525 5.63 12.84 27.10
N VAL A 526 5.94 12.39 25.88
CA VAL A 526 5.23 12.78 24.65
C VAL A 526 3.77 12.35 24.72
N VAL A 527 3.50 11.09 25.12
CA VAL A 527 2.12 10.59 25.30
C VAL A 527 1.35 11.43 26.33
N ASN A 528 1.99 11.77 27.46
CA ASN A 528 1.38 12.60 28.50
C ASN A 528 1.06 14.00 27.95
N ASN A 529 2.00 14.65 27.23
CA ASN A 529 1.78 15.95 26.64
C ASN A 529 0.62 15.95 25.62
N LEU A 530 0.55 14.94 24.74
CA LEU A 530 -0.55 14.78 23.81
C LEU A 530 -1.90 14.56 24.51
N THR A 531 -1.92 13.84 25.65
CA THR A 531 -3.12 13.67 26.46
C THR A 531 -3.56 14.99 27.09
N VAL A 532 -2.61 15.80 27.58
CA VAL A 532 -2.89 17.17 28.11
C VAL A 532 -3.43 18.08 27.00
N MET A 533 -2.96 17.94 25.75
CA MET A 533 -3.50 18.67 24.60
C MET A 533 -4.93 18.21 24.23
N GLY A 534 -5.44 17.12 24.79
CA GLY A 534 -6.82 16.65 24.58
C GLY A 534 -6.96 15.41 23.71
N TYR A 535 -5.85 14.79 23.27
CA TYR A 535 -5.94 13.54 22.50
C TYR A 535 -6.32 12.34 23.37
N LYS A 536 -7.23 11.51 22.87
CA LYS A 536 -7.40 10.13 23.32
C LYS A 536 -6.33 9.27 22.66
N VAL A 537 -5.17 9.11 23.32
CA VAL A 537 -4.07 8.31 22.77
C VAL A 537 -4.33 6.83 23.04
N VAL A 538 -4.30 6.01 21.97
CA VAL A 538 -4.60 4.57 22.04
C VAL A 538 -3.46 3.77 21.38
N THR A 539 -2.88 2.85 22.15
CA THR A 539 -1.89 1.91 21.60
C THR A 539 -2.60 0.82 20.80
N ARG A 540 -2.17 0.62 19.55
CA ARG A 540 -2.67 -0.42 18.64
C ARG A 540 -1.50 -1.30 18.17
N GLY A 541 -1.79 -2.35 17.37
CA GLY A 541 -0.80 -3.16 16.68
C GLY A 541 -0.04 -2.38 15.60
N ASN A 542 0.84 -3.09 14.90
CA ASN A 542 1.63 -2.57 13.80
C ASN A 542 0.78 -1.87 12.72
N MET A 543 1.32 -0.83 12.10
CA MET A 543 0.64 -0.02 11.08
C MET A 543 1.36 -0.10 9.75
N GLY A 544 0.76 -0.83 8.79
CA GLY A 544 1.31 -0.97 7.43
C GLY A 544 2.42 -2.02 7.33
N ASP A 545 2.90 -2.18 6.09
CA ASP A 545 3.99 -3.07 5.66
C ASP A 545 4.63 -2.43 4.42
N VAL A 546 5.52 -1.46 4.66
CA VAL A 546 6.09 -0.61 3.62
C VAL A 546 7.15 -1.34 2.82
N ASN A 547 7.04 -1.26 1.50
CA ASN A 547 8.10 -1.67 0.60
C ASN A 547 8.54 -0.46 -0.24
N ALA A 548 9.74 0.05 0.02
CA ALA A 548 10.19 1.31 -0.55
C ALA A 548 11.59 1.23 -1.15
N ILE A 549 11.82 2.04 -2.18
CA ILE A 549 13.12 2.21 -2.85
C ILE A 549 13.42 3.71 -2.89
N LEU A 550 14.61 4.10 -2.40
CA LEU A 550 15.17 5.44 -2.51
C LEU A 550 16.31 5.43 -3.52
N ILE A 551 16.37 6.40 -4.39
CA ILE A 551 17.42 6.54 -5.39
C ILE A 551 18.28 7.75 -5.04
N ASP A 552 19.59 7.56 -4.91
CA ASP A 552 20.54 8.66 -4.80
C ASP A 552 20.68 9.35 -6.16
N PRO A 553 20.21 10.61 -6.31
CA PRO A 553 20.21 11.29 -7.59
C PRO A 553 21.61 11.60 -8.14
N SER A 554 22.66 11.53 -7.29
CA SER A 554 24.03 11.82 -7.69
C SER A 554 24.75 10.59 -8.26
N SER A 555 24.50 9.41 -7.70
CA SER A 555 25.17 8.15 -8.07
C SER A 555 24.28 7.18 -8.85
N GLY A 556 22.96 7.38 -8.84
CA GLY A 556 21.99 6.42 -9.38
C GLY A 556 21.83 5.14 -8.57
N ILE A 557 22.47 5.08 -7.39
CA ILE A 557 22.40 3.90 -6.51
C ILE A 557 20.99 3.84 -5.87
N MET A 558 20.43 2.65 -5.91
CA MET A 558 19.13 2.34 -5.30
C MET A 558 19.34 1.75 -3.90
N TYR A 559 18.56 2.23 -2.96
CA TYR A 559 18.50 1.75 -1.58
C TYR A 559 17.09 1.25 -1.29
N GLY A 560 16.94 -0.04 -0.95
CA GLY A 560 15.65 -0.68 -0.68
C GLY A 560 15.45 -0.97 0.80
N SER A 561 14.19 -0.92 1.22
CA SER A 561 13.76 -1.39 2.54
C SER A 561 12.39 -2.03 2.48
N GLY A 562 12.30 -3.27 2.98
CA GLY A 562 11.04 -3.90 3.38
C GLY A 562 10.75 -3.60 4.86
N ASP A 563 9.49 -3.66 5.25
CA ASP A 563 9.02 -3.36 6.60
C ASP A 563 9.28 -4.54 7.55
N PRO A 564 9.95 -4.33 8.70
CA PRO A 564 10.17 -5.41 9.66
C PRO A 564 8.92 -5.82 10.46
N ARG A 565 7.79 -5.09 10.30
CA ARG A 565 6.56 -5.35 11.05
C ARG A 565 5.84 -6.61 10.62
N ASN A 566 6.01 -7.00 9.35
CA ASN A 566 5.32 -8.13 8.75
C ASN A 566 6.31 -8.93 7.89
N GLU A 567 7.33 -9.52 8.50
CA GLU A 567 8.20 -10.47 7.81
C GLU A 567 7.42 -11.76 7.51
N PHE A 568 7.14 -11.99 6.22
CA PHE A 568 6.54 -13.21 5.69
C PHE A 568 7.58 -14.16 5.12
#